data_795b8366fdbb821859d221722817368c
#
_entry.id   795b8366fdbb821859d221722817368c
#
_cell.length_a   1.000
_cell.length_b   1.000
_cell.length_c   1.000
_cell.angle_alpha   90.00
_cell.angle_beta   90.00
_cell.angle_gamma   90.00
#
_symmetry.space_group_name_H-M   'P 1'
#
loop_
_entity.id
_entity.type
_entity.pdbx_description
1 polymer ?
#
loop_
_entity_poly.entity_id
_entity_poly.type
_entity_poly.pdbx_seq_one_letter_code
_entity_poly.pdbx_strand_id
1 'polypeptide(L)'
;PSRGLGDVYKRQDVACAGGAPVNLETNRCADNGAKVDISDCSINEETGAAQLSALWRDPEFKADQRAFYYARAIENPTCRWSTWDANRAGVAPRPDLPATIQERAWSSPIHYVSE
;
A
#
# COMPACT_ATOMS: atom_id res chain seq x y z
N PRO A 1 5.95 -6.78 -0.89
CA PRO A 1 6.54 -7.36 -2.11
C PRO A 1 5.66 -8.44 -2.72
N SER A 2 5.87 -8.69 -3.98
CA SER A 2 5.19 -9.73 -4.72
C SER A 2 6.20 -10.62 -5.43
N ARG A 3 5.86 -11.88 -5.58
CA ARG A 3 6.68 -12.87 -6.27
C ARG A 3 5.84 -13.59 -7.30
N GLY A 4 6.38 -13.74 -8.52
CA GLY A 4 5.74 -14.50 -9.57
C GLY A 4 6.61 -15.68 -9.99
N LEU A 5 6.04 -16.87 -10.12
CA LEU A 5 6.67 -18.10 -10.57
C LEU A 5 5.75 -18.77 -11.59
N GLY A 6 5.94 -18.47 -12.88
CA GLY A 6 5.00 -18.91 -13.88
C GLY A 6 3.59 -18.39 -13.54
N ASP A 7 2.68 -19.30 -13.19
CA ASP A 7 1.31 -18.97 -12.80
C ASP A 7 1.15 -18.65 -11.31
N VAL A 8 2.21 -18.82 -10.50
CA VAL A 8 2.16 -18.63 -9.06
C VAL A 8 2.48 -17.18 -8.73
N TYR A 9 1.57 -16.57 -7.96
CA TYR A 9 1.67 -15.17 -7.59
C TYR A 9 1.28 -15.00 -6.12
N LYS A 10 2.16 -14.37 -5.34
CA LYS A 10 1.95 -14.16 -3.91
C LYS A 10 2.18 -12.70 -3.52
N ARG A 11 1.34 -12.22 -2.62
CA ARG A 11 1.44 -10.88 -2.02
C ARG A 11 1.44 -11.00 -0.51
N GLN A 12 2.26 -10.17 0.13
CA GLN A 12 2.24 -10.04 1.59
C GLN A 12 2.76 -8.68 2.00
N ASP A 13 2.32 -8.18 3.13
CA ASP A 13 2.86 -6.97 3.74
C ASP A 13 4.19 -7.32 4.42
N VAL A 14 5.18 -6.44 4.30
CA VAL A 14 6.52 -6.65 4.89
C VAL A 14 6.93 -5.53 5.84
N ALA A 15 6.27 -4.37 5.78
CA ALA A 15 6.50 -3.26 6.69
C ALA A 15 5.20 -2.52 6.93
N CYS A 16 4.98 -2.14 8.19
CA CYS A 16 3.80 -1.40 8.61
C CYS A 16 4.22 -0.08 9.24
N ALA A 17 3.44 0.97 9.00
CA ALA A 17 3.69 2.28 9.60
C ALA A 17 3.60 2.19 11.13
N GLY A 18 4.40 3.02 11.82
CA GLY A 18 4.42 3.06 13.27
C GLY A 18 5.16 1.91 13.94
N GLY A 19 5.92 1.12 13.16
CA GLY A 19 6.65 -0.02 13.71
C GLY A 19 5.75 -1.19 14.11
N ALA A 20 4.50 -1.20 13.68
CA ALA A 20 3.58 -2.29 13.98
C ALA A 20 4.04 -3.60 13.31
N PRO A 21 3.88 -4.74 13.98
CA PRO A 21 4.25 -6.01 13.39
C PRO A 21 3.25 -6.44 12.33
N VAL A 22 3.75 -7.17 11.31
CA VAL A 22 2.89 -7.84 10.34
C VAL A 22 2.24 -9.05 11.01
N ASN A 23 0.93 -9.22 10.83
CA ASN A 23 0.23 -10.39 11.31
C ASN A 23 0.70 -11.62 10.51
N LEU A 24 1.33 -12.58 11.18
CA LEU A 24 1.93 -13.76 10.53
C LEU A 24 0.88 -14.75 10.00
N GLU A 25 -0.34 -14.70 10.48
CA GLU A 25 -1.42 -15.56 9.99
C GLU A 25 -2.02 -15.03 8.69
N THR A 26 -2.18 -13.70 8.58
CA THR A 26 -2.80 -13.06 7.41
C THR A 26 -1.77 -12.48 6.45
N ASN A 27 -0.51 -12.31 6.87
CA ASN A 27 0.56 -11.60 6.15
C ASN A 27 0.16 -10.15 5.80
N ARG A 28 -0.58 -9.51 6.69
CA ARG A 28 -1.10 -8.15 6.51
C ARG A 28 -0.79 -7.28 7.71
N CYS A 29 -0.67 -5.99 7.44
CA CYS A 29 -0.66 -4.98 8.50
C CYS A 29 -2.07 -4.81 9.08
N ALA A 30 -2.15 -4.55 10.37
CA ALA A 30 -3.40 -4.12 10.97
C ALA A 30 -3.80 -2.75 10.43
N ASP A 31 -5.11 -2.48 10.43
CA ASP A 31 -5.62 -1.15 10.09
C ASP A 31 -5.03 -0.14 11.09
N ASN A 32 -4.36 0.90 10.57
CA ASN A 32 -3.76 1.93 11.40
C ASN A 32 -4.75 3.03 11.83
N GLY A 33 -6.02 2.90 11.44
CA GLY A 33 -7.05 3.88 11.77
C GLY A 33 -6.96 5.18 10.99
N ALA A 34 -6.15 5.24 9.93
CA ALA A 34 -6.02 6.46 9.13
C ALA A 34 -7.35 6.85 8.50
N LYS A 35 -7.71 8.11 8.64
CA LYS A 35 -8.97 8.67 8.16
C LYS A 35 -8.74 10.05 7.58
N VAL A 36 -9.65 10.44 6.69
CA VAL A 36 -9.71 11.77 6.11
C VAL A 36 -11.00 12.44 6.56
N ASP A 37 -10.91 13.66 7.04
CA ASP A 37 -12.08 14.49 7.23
C ASP A 37 -12.46 15.12 5.89
N ILE A 38 -13.50 14.60 5.25
CA ILE A 38 -13.89 15.04 3.91
C ILE A 38 -14.43 16.46 3.87
N SER A 39 -14.76 17.06 5.03
CA SER A 39 -15.25 18.45 5.08
C SER A 39 -14.16 19.47 4.81
N ASP A 40 -12.91 19.15 5.14
CA ASP A 40 -11.74 20.02 4.93
C ASP A 40 -10.53 19.28 4.33
N CYS A 41 -10.67 17.98 4.09
CA CYS A 41 -9.61 17.10 3.59
C CYS A 41 -8.40 16.99 4.52
N SER A 42 -8.58 17.26 5.80
CA SER A 42 -7.51 17.08 6.79
C SER A 42 -7.24 15.60 7.05
N ILE A 43 -5.99 15.29 7.34
CA ILE A 43 -5.52 13.94 7.66
C ILE A 43 -4.82 13.94 9.01
N ASN A 44 -4.76 12.77 9.65
CA ASN A 44 -3.93 12.58 10.84
C ASN A 44 -2.53 12.17 10.39
N GLU A 45 -1.57 13.08 10.54
CA GLU A 45 -0.18 12.83 10.13
C GLU A 45 0.55 11.83 11.03
N GLU A 46 0.00 11.51 12.21
CA GLU A 46 0.62 10.58 13.15
C GLU A 46 0.36 9.11 12.80
N THR A 47 -0.58 8.82 11.91
CA THR A 47 -0.97 7.44 11.59
C THR A 47 -0.19 6.81 10.46
N GLY A 48 0.68 7.55 9.81
CA GLY A 48 1.49 7.07 8.69
C GLY A 48 2.98 7.17 8.96
N ALA A 49 3.76 6.88 7.95
CA ALA A 49 5.20 7.05 7.96
C ALA A 49 5.67 7.62 6.63
N ALA A 50 6.61 8.56 6.68
CA ALA A 50 7.23 9.11 5.48
C ALA A 50 8.16 8.11 4.81
N GLN A 51 8.67 7.16 5.58
CA GLN A 51 9.57 6.12 5.10
C GLN A 51 9.25 4.81 5.79
N LEU A 52 9.36 3.73 5.05
CA LEU A 52 9.33 2.37 5.58
C LEU A 52 10.51 1.60 5.00
N SER A 53 11.14 0.80 5.85
CA SER A 53 12.20 -0.10 5.40
C SER A 53 12.02 -1.47 6.05
N ALA A 54 12.36 -2.51 5.31
CA ALA A 54 12.30 -3.87 5.82
C ALA A 54 13.29 -4.74 5.06
N LEU A 55 13.82 -5.74 5.74
CA LEU A 55 14.51 -6.85 5.12
C LEU A 55 13.56 -8.04 5.11
N TRP A 56 13.27 -8.53 3.91
CA TRP A 56 12.39 -9.68 3.75
C TRP A 56 13.09 -10.77 2.98
N ARG A 57 12.93 -12.00 3.43
CA ARG A 57 13.45 -13.19 2.74
C ARG A 57 12.29 -14.04 2.28
N ASP A 58 12.35 -14.49 1.04
CA ASP A 58 11.33 -15.39 0.49
C ASP A 58 11.46 -16.78 1.13
N PRO A 59 10.49 -17.21 1.95
CA PRO A 59 10.55 -18.54 2.58
C PRO A 59 10.38 -19.69 1.58
N GLU A 60 9.90 -19.40 0.39
CA GLU A 60 9.68 -20.38 -0.66
C GLU A 60 10.69 -20.25 -1.81
N PHE A 61 11.78 -19.53 -1.58
CA PHE A 61 12.83 -19.37 -2.57
C PHE A 61 13.45 -20.72 -2.92
N LYS A 62 13.61 -20.96 -4.22
CA LYS A 62 14.32 -22.13 -4.76
C LYS A 62 15.30 -21.65 -5.80
N ALA A 63 16.57 -22.04 -5.62
CA ALA A 63 17.66 -21.56 -6.47
C ALA A 63 17.54 -22.05 -7.93
N ASP A 64 16.81 -23.12 -8.18
CA ASP A 64 16.60 -23.70 -9.50
C ASP A 64 15.36 -23.14 -10.22
N GLN A 65 14.64 -22.22 -9.60
CA GLN A 65 13.45 -21.61 -10.18
C GLN A 65 13.69 -20.14 -10.48
N ARG A 66 13.19 -19.72 -11.64
CA ARG A 66 13.15 -18.30 -11.98
C ARG A 66 12.03 -17.62 -11.21
N ALA A 67 12.28 -16.40 -10.77
CA ALA A 67 11.31 -15.61 -10.04
C ALA A 67 11.54 -14.13 -10.34
N PHE A 68 10.53 -13.31 -10.08
CA PHE A 68 10.70 -11.87 -10.02
C PHE A 68 10.00 -11.32 -8.78
N TYR A 69 10.53 -10.21 -8.30
CA TYR A 69 10.03 -9.54 -7.10
C TYR A 69 9.83 -8.07 -7.39
N TYR A 70 8.78 -7.51 -6.85
CA TYR A 70 8.59 -6.07 -6.84
C TYR A 70 7.89 -5.65 -5.55
N ALA A 71 8.07 -4.40 -5.18
CA ALA A 71 7.43 -3.83 -4.00
C ALA A 71 6.31 -2.88 -4.41
N ARG A 72 5.29 -2.80 -3.56
CA ARG A 72 4.24 -1.78 -3.65
C ARG A 72 4.20 -1.01 -2.36
N ALA A 73 4.01 0.30 -2.47
CA ALA A 73 3.69 1.16 -1.35
C ALA A 73 2.23 1.58 -1.46
N ILE A 74 1.53 1.55 -0.34
CA ILE A 74 0.13 2.00 -0.24
C ILE A 74 0.09 3.14 0.74
N GLU A 75 -0.41 4.29 0.30
CA GLU A 75 -0.59 5.46 1.15
C GLU A 75 -1.81 5.32 2.05
N ASN A 76 -1.83 6.10 3.11
CA ASN A 76 -3.06 6.34 3.86
C ASN A 76 -4.09 7.06 2.97
N PRO A 77 -5.39 6.92 3.27
CA PRO A 77 -6.41 7.60 2.48
C PRO A 77 -6.24 9.12 2.45
N THR A 78 -6.52 9.70 1.29
CA THR A 78 -6.57 11.15 1.09
C THR A 78 -7.83 11.49 0.30
N CYS A 79 -8.22 12.77 0.28
CA CYS A 79 -9.33 13.20 -0.55
C CYS A 79 -9.00 13.04 -2.04
N ARG A 80 -9.99 12.60 -2.80
CA ARG A 80 -9.90 12.68 -4.25
C ARG A 80 -9.98 14.13 -4.72
N TRP A 81 -9.51 14.40 -5.92
CA TRP A 81 -9.58 15.74 -6.52
C TRP A 81 -11.00 16.30 -6.55
N SER A 82 -12.01 15.43 -6.80
CA SER A 82 -13.42 15.83 -6.84
C SER A 82 -13.93 16.33 -5.49
N THR A 83 -13.44 15.76 -4.39
CA THR A 83 -13.78 16.21 -3.03
C THR A 83 -13.11 17.55 -2.73
N TRP A 84 -11.84 17.73 -3.11
CA TRP A 84 -11.17 19.02 -3.01
C TRP A 84 -11.90 20.13 -3.76
N ASP A 85 -12.31 19.83 -5.00
CA ASP A 85 -13.04 20.81 -5.83
C ASP A 85 -14.41 21.17 -5.23
N ALA A 86 -15.13 20.18 -4.72
CA ALA A 86 -16.40 20.41 -4.05
C ALA A 86 -16.25 21.30 -2.81
N ASN A 87 -15.22 21.05 -2.01
CA ASN A 87 -14.94 21.88 -0.83
C ASN A 87 -14.60 23.32 -1.20
N ARG A 88 -13.81 23.52 -2.25
CA ARG A 88 -13.48 24.87 -2.74
C ARG A 88 -14.69 25.60 -3.30
N ALA A 89 -15.60 24.88 -3.93
CA ALA A 89 -16.84 25.43 -4.47
C ALA A 89 -17.93 25.60 -3.43
N GLY A 90 -17.75 25.06 -2.22
CA GLY A 90 -18.76 25.11 -1.16
C GLY A 90 -20.01 24.28 -1.44
N VAL A 91 -19.87 23.19 -2.21
CA VAL A 91 -20.96 22.29 -2.56
C VAL A 91 -20.69 20.89 -2.02
N ALA A 92 -21.74 20.05 -1.98
CA ALA A 92 -21.57 18.65 -1.57
C ALA A 92 -20.76 17.87 -2.63
N PRO A 93 -19.89 16.91 -2.19
CA PRO A 93 -19.20 16.01 -3.12
C PRO A 93 -20.21 15.19 -3.94
N ARG A 94 -19.81 14.80 -5.14
CA ARG A 94 -20.61 13.95 -6.02
C ARG A 94 -20.85 12.59 -5.36
N PRO A 95 -22.10 12.13 -5.24
CA PRO A 95 -22.39 10.84 -4.60
C PRO A 95 -22.01 9.63 -5.46
N ASP A 96 -21.78 9.82 -6.76
CA ASP A 96 -21.38 8.76 -7.70
C ASP A 96 -19.86 8.52 -7.75
N LEU A 97 -19.06 9.31 -7.02
CA LEU A 97 -17.62 9.17 -6.95
C LEU A 97 -17.19 8.87 -5.52
N PRO A 98 -16.21 7.97 -5.32
CA PRO A 98 -15.59 7.81 -4.01
C PRO A 98 -14.98 9.13 -3.54
N ALA A 99 -15.18 9.46 -2.27
CA ALA A 99 -14.69 10.73 -1.70
C ALA A 99 -13.19 10.70 -1.43
N THR A 100 -12.64 9.52 -1.18
CA THR A 100 -11.23 9.32 -0.80
C THR A 100 -10.57 8.29 -1.70
N ILE A 101 -9.24 8.30 -1.70
CA ILE A 101 -8.43 7.36 -2.46
C ILE A 101 -7.18 6.99 -1.66
N GLN A 102 -6.73 5.76 -1.79
CA GLN A 102 -5.40 5.33 -1.38
C GLN A 102 -4.51 5.23 -2.61
N GLU A 103 -3.56 6.13 -2.73
CA GLU A 103 -2.59 6.10 -3.82
C GLU A 103 -1.61 4.94 -3.63
N ARG A 104 -1.05 4.47 -4.72
CA ARG A 104 -0.14 3.33 -4.74
C ARG A 104 1.03 3.62 -5.65
N ALA A 105 2.18 3.05 -5.28
CA ALA A 105 3.38 3.10 -6.10
C ALA A 105 3.95 1.69 -6.24
N TRP A 106 4.54 1.40 -7.38
CA TRP A 106 5.19 0.12 -7.66
C TRP A 106 6.66 0.33 -7.99
N SER A 107 7.51 -0.55 -7.48
CA SER A 107 8.91 -0.59 -7.90
C SER A 107 9.07 -1.28 -9.24
N SER A 108 10.25 -1.11 -9.85
CA SER A 108 10.67 -1.98 -10.95
C SER A 108 10.82 -3.42 -10.46
N PRO A 109 10.60 -4.41 -11.32
CA PRO A 109 10.81 -5.80 -10.92
C PRO A 109 12.30 -6.12 -10.80
N ILE A 110 12.63 -6.98 -9.83
CA ILE A 110 13.95 -7.58 -9.67
C ILE A 110 13.82 -9.03 -10.10
N HIS A 111 14.56 -9.42 -11.12
CA HIS A 111 14.51 -10.77 -11.65
C HIS A 111 15.60 -11.65 -11.03
N TYR A 112 15.18 -12.81 -10.60
CA TYR A 112 16.12 -13.90 -10.25
C TYR A 112 16.15 -14.91 -11.40
N VAL A 113 17.32 -15.18 -11.89
CA VAL A 113 17.55 -16.16 -12.97
C VAL A 113 18.41 -17.28 -12.43
N SER A 114 17.89 -18.49 -12.50
CA SER A 114 18.65 -19.68 -12.09
C SER A 114 19.83 -19.92 -13.04
N GLU A 115 20.91 -20.37 -12.48
CA GLU A 115 22.09 -20.76 -13.25
C GLU A 115 21.93 -22.14 -13.91
#